data_e4db32e877f271ef87b409ab0d3bcc4a
#
_entry.id   e4db32e877f271ef87b409ab0d3bcc4a
#
_cell.length_a   1.000
_cell.length_b   1.000
_cell.length_c   1.000
_cell.angle_alpha   90.00
_cell.angle_beta   90.00
_cell.angle_gamma   90.00
#
_symmetry.space_group_name_H-M   'P 1'
#
loop_
_entity.id
_entity.type
_entity.pdbx_description
1 polymer ?
#
loop_
_entity_poly.entity_id
_entity_poly.type
_entity_poly.pdbx_seq_one_letter_code
_entity_poly.pdbx_strand_id
1 'polypeptide(L)'
;MFFEINPYHIDTRLIKETAVALSKGKLAIIPTDSVYAVVCDLHHKKALKALSKFKGEKLHQMNLSIICKDISEISEYTKQISRSNFKILKHNLPGPFTFILKAGQIVPKMFDSNKKEIGVRITDNPIVQAIVNEL
;
A
#
# COMPACT_ATOMS: atom_id res chain seq x y z
N MET A 1 -1.13 -5.29 19.82
CA MET A 1 -1.46 -3.91 20.22
C MET A 1 -2.68 -3.48 19.40
N PHE A 2 -3.67 -2.91 20.05
CA PHE A 2 -4.93 -2.51 19.43
C PHE A 2 -5.14 -1.00 19.68
N PHE A 3 -5.47 -0.26 18.62
CA PHE A 3 -5.80 1.15 18.70
C PHE A 3 -7.23 1.39 18.23
N GLU A 4 -7.98 2.13 18.98
CA GLU A 4 -9.26 2.67 18.55
C GLU A 4 -9.04 4.11 18.07
N ILE A 5 -9.25 4.36 16.78
CA ILE A 5 -9.02 5.66 16.15
C ILE A 5 -10.33 6.19 15.59
N ASN A 6 -10.72 7.38 16.05
CA ASN A 6 -11.89 8.05 15.51
C ASN A 6 -11.55 8.68 14.14
N PRO A 7 -12.23 8.27 13.05
CA PRO A 7 -11.94 8.80 11.71
C PRO A 7 -12.27 10.28 11.53
N TYR A 8 -13.10 10.84 12.40
CA TYR A 8 -13.47 12.27 12.38
C TYR A 8 -12.57 13.14 13.26
N HIS A 9 -11.79 12.51 14.13
CA HIS A 9 -10.83 13.18 14.99
C HIS A 9 -9.62 12.28 15.21
N ILE A 10 -8.71 12.32 14.24
CA ILE A 10 -7.56 11.39 14.19
C ILE A 10 -6.50 11.79 15.22
N ASP A 11 -6.17 10.86 16.12
CA ASP A 11 -5.05 11.01 17.05
C ASP A 11 -3.73 10.79 16.31
N THR A 12 -3.01 11.88 16.06
CA THR A 12 -1.72 11.87 15.35
C THR A 12 -0.65 11.05 16.06
N ARG A 13 -0.73 10.92 17.38
CA ARG A 13 0.19 10.08 18.17
C ARG A 13 0.03 8.62 17.78
N LEU A 14 -1.21 8.13 17.67
CA LEU A 14 -1.49 6.73 17.30
C LEU A 14 -1.08 6.44 15.84
N ILE A 15 -1.26 7.41 14.96
CA ILE A 15 -0.78 7.33 13.57
C ILE A 15 0.74 7.18 13.53
N LYS A 16 1.47 8.01 14.26
CA LYS A 16 2.94 7.94 14.33
C LYS A 16 3.44 6.63 14.95
N GLU A 17 2.79 6.16 16.01
CA GLU A 17 3.12 4.85 16.59
C GLU A 17 2.92 3.70 15.59
N THR A 18 1.84 3.76 14.80
CA THR A 18 1.57 2.79 13.74
C THR A 18 2.64 2.85 12.65
N ALA A 19 2.97 4.04 12.15
CA ALA A 19 4.00 4.22 11.14
C ALA A 19 5.38 3.72 11.62
N VAL A 20 5.75 4.03 12.86
CA VAL A 20 6.99 3.52 13.48
C VAL A 20 6.98 1.99 13.58
N ALA A 21 5.86 1.39 13.94
CA ALA A 21 5.75 -0.07 13.99
C ALA A 21 5.93 -0.71 12.61
N LEU A 22 5.31 -0.14 11.58
CA LEU A 22 5.45 -0.58 10.18
C LEU A 22 6.90 -0.42 9.70
N SER A 23 7.54 0.72 9.92
CA SER A 23 8.94 0.96 9.53
C SER A 23 9.94 0.03 10.21
N LYS A 24 9.58 -0.51 11.37
CA LYS A 24 10.34 -1.57 12.07
C LYS A 24 10.04 -2.99 11.57
N GLY A 25 9.26 -3.13 10.50
CA GLY A 25 8.95 -4.40 9.87
C GLY A 25 7.82 -5.19 10.50
N LYS A 26 6.99 -4.55 11.33
CA LYS A 26 5.78 -5.18 11.86
C LYS A 26 4.66 -5.18 10.82
N LEU A 27 3.71 -6.10 10.98
CA LEU A 27 2.45 -6.09 10.24
C LEU A 27 1.41 -5.29 11.01
N ALA A 28 0.49 -4.66 10.29
CA ALA A 28 -0.68 -4.01 10.87
C ALA A 28 -1.95 -4.42 10.15
N ILE A 29 -3.07 -4.38 10.85
CA ILE A 29 -4.40 -4.47 10.26
C ILE A 29 -4.99 -3.08 10.31
N ILE A 30 -5.32 -2.53 9.15
CA ILE A 30 -5.82 -1.17 9.01
C ILE A 30 -7.17 -1.15 8.29
N PRO A 31 -8.06 -0.20 8.60
CA PRO A 31 -9.27 0.00 7.81
C PRO A 31 -8.91 0.51 6.41
N THR A 32 -9.76 0.25 5.44
CA THR A 32 -9.68 0.87 4.11
C THR A 32 -11.06 1.42 3.72
N ASP A 33 -11.19 1.89 2.50
CA ASP A 33 -12.47 2.30 1.91
C ASP A 33 -13.34 1.12 1.45
N SER A 34 -12.88 -0.10 1.67
CA SER A 34 -13.63 -1.33 1.40
C SER A 34 -13.68 -2.23 2.63
N VAL A 35 -12.61 -2.99 2.90
CA VAL A 35 -12.49 -3.91 4.04
C VAL A 35 -11.19 -3.66 4.80
N TYR A 36 -11.07 -4.20 6.00
CA TYR A 36 -9.78 -4.20 6.72
C TYR A 36 -8.72 -4.96 5.92
N ALA A 37 -7.51 -4.44 5.92
CA ALA A 37 -6.38 -5.02 5.21
C ALA A 37 -5.20 -5.28 6.15
N VAL A 38 -4.51 -6.40 5.92
CA VAL A 38 -3.20 -6.67 6.54
C VAL A 38 -2.14 -6.03 5.67
N VAL A 39 -1.34 -5.18 6.28
CA VAL A 39 -0.34 -4.36 5.56
C VAL A 39 1.04 -4.46 6.20
N CYS A 40 2.05 -4.14 5.42
CA CYS A 40 3.42 -3.95 5.87
C CYS A 40 4.08 -2.81 5.10
N ASP A 41 5.20 -2.33 5.61
CA ASP A 41 6.05 -1.40 4.85
C ASP A 41 6.71 -2.14 3.68
N LEU A 42 6.46 -1.64 2.48
CA LEU A 42 6.96 -2.20 1.23
C LEU A 42 8.50 -2.18 1.14
N HIS A 43 9.14 -1.19 1.75
CA HIS A 43 10.59 -1.03 1.74
C HIS A 43 11.31 -1.93 2.75
N HIS A 44 10.56 -2.63 3.59
CA HIS A 44 11.11 -3.51 4.62
C HIS A 44 11.04 -4.99 4.21
N LYS A 45 12.14 -5.55 3.69
CA LYS A 45 12.17 -6.95 3.18
C LYS A 45 11.72 -8.01 4.19
N LYS A 46 12.05 -7.85 5.46
CA LYS A 46 11.60 -8.79 6.50
C LYS A 46 10.09 -8.72 6.72
N ALA A 47 9.50 -7.53 6.58
CA ALA A 47 8.04 -7.36 6.68
C ALA A 47 7.31 -8.04 5.52
N LEU A 48 7.81 -7.92 4.30
CA LEU A 48 7.26 -8.65 3.14
C LEU A 48 7.32 -10.17 3.33
N LYS A 49 8.42 -10.70 3.87
CA LYS A 49 8.54 -12.12 4.22
C LYS A 49 7.56 -12.52 5.33
N ALA A 50 7.37 -11.67 6.34
CA ALA A 50 6.40 -11.91 7.42
C ALA A 50 4.98 -11.94 6.88
N LEU A 51 4.63 -11.03 5.97
CA LEU A 51 3.33 -11.01 5.32
C LEU A 51 3.09 -12.26 4.46
N SER A 52 4.11 -12.68 3.71
CA SER A 52 4.10 -13.93 2.94
C SER A 52 3.81 -15.13 3.84
N LYS A 53 4.51 -15.24 4.95
CA LYS A 53 4.30 -16.31 5.93
C LYS A 53 2.90 -16.24 6.55
N PHE A 54 2.43 -15.07 6.89
CA PHE A 54 1.09 -14.86 7.44
C PHE A 54 -0.01 -15.32 6.47
N LYS A 55 0.13 -15.02 5.18
CA LYS A 55 -0.82 -15.45 4.13
C LYS A 55 -0.64 -16.92 3.72
N GLY A 56 0.45 -17.56 4.09
CA GLY A 56 0.76 -18.93 3.65
C GLY A 56 1.10 -19.04 2.16
N GLU A 57 1.53 -17.95 1.54
CA GLU A 57 1.90 -17.86 0.13
C GLU A 57 3.37 -17.48 -0.03
N LYS A 58 4.03 -17.97 -1.07
CA LYS A 58 5.39 -17.54 -1.40
C LYS A 58 5.39 -16.11 -1.91
N LEU A 59 6.36 -15.29 -1.47
CA LEU A 59 6.41 -13.86 -1.81
C LEU A 59 6.30 -13.59 -3.32
N HIS A 60 6.99 -14.36 -4.15
CA HIS A 60 6.96 -14.18 -5.61
C HIS A 60 5.62 -14.57 -6.25
N GLN A 61 4.74 -15.29 -5.54
CA GLN A 61 3.41 -15.70 -6.00
C GLN A 61 2.31 -14.79 -5.47
N MET A 62 2.60 -13.94 -4.48
CA MET A 62 1.59 -13.08 -3.87
C MET A 62 1.15 -11.97 -4.82
N ASN A 63 -0.16 -11.82 -4.95
CA ASN A 63 -0.77 -10.68 -5.63
C ASN A 63 -1.04 -9.57 -4.62
N LEU A 64 0.01 -8.81 -4.30
CA LEU A 64 -0.08 -7.65 -3.42
C LEU A 64 -0.41 -6.39 -4.20
N SER A 65 -1.15 -5.50 -3.56
CA SER A 65 -1.38 -4.15 -4.05
C SER A 65 -0.60 -3.15 -3.19
N ILE A 66 -0.06 -2.12 -3.83
CA ILE A 66 0.61 -1.02 -3.13
C ILE A 66 -0.43 0.06 -2.82
N ILE A 67 -0.51 0.46 -1.57
CA ILE A 67 -1.29 1.64 -1.16
C ILE A 67 -0.36 2.85 -1.27
N CYS A 68 -0.71 3.77 -2.18
CA CYS A 68 0.05 4.98 -2.44
C CYS A 68 -0.65 6.21 -1.82
N LYS A 69 0.11 7.24 -1.52
CA LYS A 69 -0.43 8.51 -1.02
C LYS A 69 -1.09 9.34 -2.11
N ASP A 70 -0.55 9.29 -3.33
CA ASP A 70 -1.02 10.05 -4.49
C ASP A 70 -0.63 9.38 -5.82
N ILE A 71 -1.09 9.96 -6.94
CA ILE A 71 -0.82 9.44 -8.29
C ILE A 71 0.66 9.58 -8.65
N SER A 72 1.34 10.58 -8.12
CA SER A 72 2.79 10.77 -8.34
C SER A 72 3.57 9.58 -7.80
N GLU A 73 3.23 9.10 -6.62
CA GLU A 73 3.84 7.90 -6.04
C GLU A 73 3.55 6.63 -6.84
N ILE A 74 2.35 6.50 -7.42
CA ILE A 74 2.04 5.39 -8.32
C ILE A 74 3.06 5.31 -9.47
N SER A 75 3.46 6.45 -10.01
CA SER A 75 4.43 6.52 -11.11
C SER A 75 5.81 5.97 -10.76
N GLU A 76 6.18 5.93 -9.48
CA GLU A 76 7.45 5.35 -9.01
C GLU A 76 7.48 3.82 -9.15
N TYR A 77 6.32 3.17 -9.06
CA TYR A 77 6.19 1.71 -9.10
C TYR A 77 5.75 1.16 -10.44
N THR A 78 5.38 2.02 -11.38
CA THR A 78 4.83 1.63 -12.67
C THR A 78 5.71 2.09 -13.82
N LYS A 79 5.55 1.45 -14.99
CA LYS A 79 6.03 2.01 -16.25
C LYS A 79 5.26 3.28 -16.57
N GLN A 80 5.75 4.05 -17.54
CA GLN A 80 5.09 5.28 -17.98
C GLN A 80 3.60 5.03 -18.26
N ILE A 81 2.77 5.84 -17.61
CA ILE A 81 1.32 5.77 -17.72
C ILE A 81 0.89 6.66 -18.90
N SER A 82 0.08 6.12 -19.82
CA SER A 82 -0.47 6.90 -20.92
C SER A 82 -1.38 8.03 -20.41
N ARG A 83 -1.53 9.09 -21.21
CA ARG A 83 -2.41 10.22 -20.86
C ARG A 83 -3.86 9.77 -20.59
N SER A 84 -4.38 8.86 -21.38
CA SER A 84 -5.73 8.31 -21.20
C SER A 84 -5.87 7.52 -19.91
N ASN A 85 -4.91 6.66 -19.59
CA ASN A 85 -4.90 5.90 -18.35
C ASN A 85 -4.71 6.81 -17.13
N PHE A 86 -3.86 7.83 -17.23
CA PHE A 86 -3.69 8.82 -16.16
C PHE A 86 -5.00 9.54 -15.83
N LYS A 87 -5.79 9.92 -16.83
CA LYS A 87 -7.11 10.53 -16.63
C LYS A 87 -8.07 9.59 -15.89
N ILE A 88 -8.05 8.29 -16.22
CA ILE A 88 -8.88 7.29 -15.54
C ILE A 88 -8.48 7.18 -14.06
N LEU A 89 -7.18 7.11 -13.77
CA LEU A 89 -6.67 7.08 -12.39
C LEU A 89 -7.11 8.33 -11.63
N LYS A 90 -6.88 9.51 -12.20
CA LYS A 90 -7.22 10.79 -11.56
C LYS A 90 -8.71 10.94 -11.29
N HIS A 91 -9.57 10.38 -12.15
CA HIS A 91 -11.02 10.46 -12.02
C HIS A 91 -11.57 9.51 -10.93
N ASN A 92 -10.90 8.38 -10.68
CA ASN A 92 -11.39 7.31 -9.81
C ASN A 92 -10.64 7.18 -8.48
N LEU A 93 -9.49 7.82 -8.32
CA LEU A 93 -8.69 7.77 -7.10
C LEU A 93 -8.61 9.14 -6.42
N PRO A 94 -8.68 9.21 -5.08
CA PRO A 94 -8.84 8.08 -4.16
C PRO A 94 -10.22 7.41 -4.25
N GLY A 95 -10.28 6.12 -3.93
CA GLY A 95 -11.50 5.34 -3.97
C GLY A 95 -11.27 3.83 -3.88
N PRO A 96 -12.35 3.03 -3.85
CA PRO A 96 -12.29 1.59 -3.57
C PRO A 96 -11.86 0.76 -4.80
N PHE A 97 -10.91 1.25 -5.56
CA PHE A 97 -10.40 0.60 -6.78
C PHE A 97 -8.94 0.22 -6.63
N THR A 98 -8.60 -0.95 -7.12
CA THR A 98 -7.22 -1.36 -7.37
C THR A 98 -7.00 -1.40 -8.87
N PHE A 99 -6.03 -0.63 -9.35
CA PHE A 99 -5.63 -0.62 -10.74
C PHE A 99 -4.42 -1.53 -10.94
N ILE A 100 -4.50 -2.43 -11.93
CA ILE A 100 -3.37 -3.29 -12.30
C ILE A 100 -2.66 -2.62 -13.48
N LEU A 101 -1.42 -2.22 -13.24
CA LEU A 101 -0.59 -1.49 -14.19
C LEU A 101 0.70 -2.25 -14.47
N LYS A 102 1.36 -1.92 -15.58
CA LYS A 102 2.68 -2.48 -15.89
C LYS A 102 3.70 -2.06 -14.83
N ALA A 103 4.36 -3.04 -14.23
CA ALA A 103 5.33 -2.81 -13.18
C ALA A 103 6.57 -2.08 -13.70
N GLY A 104 7.02 -1.09 -12.95
CA GLY A 104 8.31 -0.44 -13.13
C GLY A 104 9.46 -1.33 -12.70
N GLN A 105 10.70 -0.90 -12.96
CA GLN A 105 11.92 -1.69 -12.72
C GLN A 105 12.17 -2.01 -11.24
N ILE A 106 11.64 -1.21 -10.33
CA ILE A 106 11.84 -1.40 -8.89
C ILE A 106 11.02 -2.59 -8.34
N VAL A 107 9.86 -2.87 -8.93
CA VAL A 107 8.91 -3.87 -8.41
C VAL A 107 9.48 -5.30 -8.40
N PRO A 108 10.10 -5.81 -9.47
CA PRO A 108 10.72 -7.13 -9.44
C PRO A 108 11.77 -7.29 -8.34
N LYS A 109 12.54 -6.23 -8.06
CA LYS A 109 13.56 -6.24 -7.01
C LYS A 109 12.95 -6.27 -5.60
N MET A 110 11.82 -5.59 -5.40
CA MET A 110 11.13 -5.55 -4.10
C MET A 110 10.50 -6.91 -3.75
N PHE A 111 9.88 -7.56 -4.73
CA PHE A 111 9.17 -8.83 -4.54
C PHE A 111 10.02 -10.07 -4.85
N ASP A 112 11.29 -9.87 -5.18
CA ASP A 112 12.21 -10.96 -5.54
C ASP A 112 11.63 -11.90 -6.62
N SER A 113 11.03 -11.30 -7.63
CA SER A 113 10.31 -12.00 -8.70
C SER A 113 10.29 -11.19 -10.00
N ASN A 114 9.98 -11.86 -11.12
CA ASN A 114 9.80 -11.21 -12.43
C ASN A 114 8.37 -10.66 -12.62
N LYS A 115 7.83 -9.97 -11.63
CA LYS A 115 6.49 -9.36 -11.74
C LYS A 115 6.47 -8.34 -12.87
N LYS A 116 5.53 -8.54 -13.81
CA LYS A 116 5.30 -7.63 -14.94
C LYS A 116 4.17 -6.64 -14.68
N GLU A 117 3.36 -6.91 -13.67
CA GLU A 117 2.21 -6.11 -13.29
C GLU A 117 2.20 -5.88 -11.79
N ILE A 118 1.61 -4.76 -11.37
CA ILE A 118 1.45 -4.40 -9.97
C ILE A 118 0.08 -3.75 -9.74
N GLY A 119 -0.60 -4.17 -8.69
CA GLY A 119 -1.80 -3.51 -8.21
C GLY A 119 -1.43 -2.25 -7.44
N VAL A 120 -2.11 -1.15 -7.71
CA VAL A 120 -1.95 0.12 -7.00
C VAL A 120 -3.31 0.66 -6.60
N ARG A 121 -3.36 1.30 -5.44
CA ARG A 121 -4.58 1.95 -4.96
C ARG A 121 -4.25 3.18 -4.10
N ILE A 122 -5.18 4.12 -4.09
CA ILE A 122 -5.19 5.25 -3.16
C ILE A 122 -6.52 5.17 -2.43
N THR A 123 -6.47 4.86 -1.14
CA THR A 123 -7.69 4.73 -0.33
C THR A 123 -8.22 6.09 0.09
N ASP A 124 -9.55 6.21 0.16
CA ASP A 124 -10.24 7.41 0.65
C ASP A 124 -10.44 7.40 2.18
N ASN A 125 -9.86 6.43 2.86
CA ASN A 125 -9.94 6.36 4.32
C ASN A 125 -8.93 7.33 4.96
N PRO A 126 -9.36 8.29 5.80
CA PRO A 126 -8.46 9.31 6.36
C PRO A 126 -7.40 8.74 7.31
N ILE A 127 -7.67 7.62 7.99
CA ILE A 127 -6.70 6.94 8.86
C ILE A 127 -5.54 6.39 8.01
N VAL A 128 -5.88 5.70 6.91
CA VAL A 128 -4.86 5.13 6.01
C VAL A 128 -4.05 6.23 5.33
N GLN A 129 -4.70 7.30 4.88
CA GLN A 129 -4.01 8.45 4.31
C GLN A 129 -3.01 9.05 5.30
N ALA A 130 -3.41 9.19 6.56
CA ALA A 130 -2.51 9.69 7.61
C ALA A 130 -1.31 8.76 7.83
N ILE A 131 -1.52 7.44 7.86
CA ILE A 131 -0.44 6.44 8.02
C ILE A 131 0.54 6.49 6.84
N VAL A 132 0.02 6.49 5.62
CA VAL A 132 0.86 6.51 4.41
C VAL A 132 1.67 7.81 4.29
N ASN A 133 1.12 8.93 4.74
CA ASN A 133 1.83 10.20 4.77
C ASN A 133 2.95 10.27 5.84
N GLU A 134 2.88 9.43 6.88
CA GLU A 134 3.93 9.32 7.92
C GLU A 134 5.05 8.33 7.56
N LEU A 135 4.84 7.47 6.58
CA LEU A 135 5.83 6.50 6.09
C LEU A 135 6.73 7.10 5.01
#